data_53438bf1e6fbb0b430e9fd08b0e5c61e
#
_entry.id   53438bf1e6fbb0b430e9fd08b0e5c61e
#
_cell.length_a   1.000
_cell.length_b   1.000
_cell.length_c   1.000
_cell.angle_alpha   90.00
_cell.angle_beta   90.00
_cell.angle_gamma   90.00
#
_symmetry.space_group_name_H-M   'P 1'
#
loop_
_entity.id
_entity.type
_entity.pdbx_description
1 polymer ?
#
loop_
_entity_poly.entity_id
_entity_poly.type
_entity_poly.pdbx_seq_one_letter_code
_entity_poly.pdbx_strand_id
1 'polypeptide(L)'
;MAHPNEDLIREGIAAFGRGDMDAVRKQMADDIRWHVPGRGLISGDYEGAEQVMQAFARLAELTGGTYSAELHDVLANDEHAVALYTARAERAGKQLTDNTVLTYHIRDGKVSEVWGLSTDLYAVDEFFS
;
A
#
# COMPACT_ATOMS: atom_id res chain seq x y z
N MET A 1 10.90 19.32 -12.18
CA MET A 1 9.48 18.96 -12.13
C MET A 1 9.32 17.47 -11.83
N ALA A 2 8.38 17.12 -10.98
CA ALA A 2 8.11 15.73 -10.70
C ALA A 2 7.42 15.07 -11.91
N HIS A 3 7.71 13.80 -12.15
CA HIS A 3 7.01 13.01 -13.16
C HIS A 3 5.53 12.87 -12.76
N PRO A 4 4.57 12.92 -13.72
CA PRO A 4 3.14 12.77 -13.39
C PRO A 4 2.82 11.51 -12.59
N ASN A 5 3.51 10.40 -12.84
CA ASN A 5 3.31 9.16 -12.09
C ASN A 5 3.87 9.25 -10.66
N GLU A 6 4.89 10.06 -10.42
CA GLU A 6 5.33 10.37 -9.06
C GLU A 6 4.22 11.10 -8.30
N ASP A 7 3.61 12.11 -8.91
CA ASP A 7 2.50 12.85 -8.31
C ASP A 7 1.29 11.94 -8.05
N LEU A 8 0.99 11.03 -8.98
CA LEU A 8 -0.08 10.04 -8.83
C LEU A 8 0.12 9.22 -7.55
N ILE A 9 1.30 8.68 -7.34
CA ILE A 9 1.59 7.83 -6.19
C ILE A 9 1.61 8.64 -4.89
N ARG A 10 2.22 9.82 -4.90
CA ARG A 10 2.22 10.70 -3.71
C ARG A 10 0.80 11.06 -3.29
N GLU A 11 -0.05 11.40 -4.24
CA GLU A 11 -1.47 11.72 -3.94
C GLU A 11 -2.22 10.51 -3.41
N GLY A 12 -1.96 9.31 -3.96
CA GLY A 12 -2.59 8.07 -3.48
C GLY A 12 -2.25 7.78 -2.02
N ILE A 13 -0.98 7.92 -1.65
CA ILE A 13 -0.53 7.69 -0.28
C ILE A 13 -1.10 8.76 0.66
N ALA A 14 -1.12 10.02 0.21
CA ALA A 14 -1.72 11.10 1.00
C ALA A 14 -3.22 10.89 1.21
N ALA A 15 -3.94 10.49 0.17
CA ALA A 15 -5.38 10.18 0.25
C ALA A 15 -5.65 9.04 1.23
N PHE A 16 -4.85 7.98 1.16
CA PHE A 16 -4.94 6.86 2.11
C PHE A 16 -4.74 7.37 3.56
N GLY A 17 -3.74 8.21 3.78
CA GLY A 17 -3.42 8.75 5.11
C GLY A 17 -4.52 9.62 5.70
N ARG A 18 -5.29 10.33 4.87
CA ARG A 18 -6.42 11.14 5.35
C ARG A 18 -7.77 10.41 5.32
N GLY A 19 -7.76 9.12 4.97
CA GLY A 19 -8.99 8.31 4.92
C GLY A 19 -9.90 8.60 3.73
N ASP A 20 -9.39 9.24 2.69
CA ASP A 20 -10.16 9.54 1.48
C ASP A 20 -10.12 8.33 0.52
N MET A 21 -10.94 7.33 0.82
CA MET A 21 -10.95 6.08 0.08
C MET A 21 -11.50 6.24 -1.34
N ASP A 22 -12.36 7.21 -1.59
CA ASP A 22 -12.83 7.49 -2.95
C ASP A 22 -11.67 7.96 -3.84
N ALA A 23 -10.82 8.84 -3.33
CA ALA A 23 -9.63 9.30 -4.05
C ALA A 23 -8.64 8.14 -4.28
N VAL A 24 -8.44 7.27 -3.29
CA VAL A 24 -7.61 6.06 -3.43
C VAL A 24 -8.15 5.16 -4.54
N ARG A 25 -9.46 4.90 -4.54
CA ARG A 25 -10.11 4.04 -5.55
C ARG A 25 -9.96 4.59 -6.97
N LYS A 26 -10.05 5.89 -7.14
CA LYS A 26 -9.95 6.53 -8.47
C LYS A 26 -8.60 6.35 -9.13
N GLN A 27 -7.55 6.10 -8.36
CA GLN A 27 -6.21 5.88 -8.89
C GLN A 27 -5.96 4.46 -9.36
N MET A 28 -6.85 3.53 -9.04
CA MET A 28 -6.72 2.12 -9.40
C MET A 28 -7.39 1.83 -10.73
N ALA A 29 -6.73 1.00 -11.54
CA ALA A 29 -7.40 0.32 -12.64
C ALA A 29 -8.44 -0.64 -12.05
N ASP A 30 -9.54 -0.88 -12.77
CA ASP A 30 -10.59 -1.79 -12.30
C ASP A 30 -10.06 -3.21 -12.11
N ASP A 31 -9.10 -3.62 -12.94
CA ASP A 31 -8.47 -4.94 -12.92
C ASP A 31 -7.14 -4.97 -12.15
N ILE A 32 -6.91 -4.02 -11.27
CA ILE A 32 -5.68 -3.96 -10.46
C ILE A 32 -5.39 -5.29 -9.77
N ARG A 33 -4.10 -5.60 -9.65
CA ARG A 33 -3.61 -6.70 -8.82
C ARG A 33 -2.69 -6.14 -7.75
N TRP A 34 -2.89 -6.59 -6.52
CA TRP A 34 -2.06 -6.15 -5.40
C TRP A 34 -1.55 -7.37 -4.64
N HIS A 35 -0.22 -7.48 -4.57
CA HIS A 35 0.45 -8.61 -3.94
C HIS A 35 1.02 -8.18 -2.59
N VAL A 36 0.49 -8.75 -1.51
CA VAL A 36 0.98 -8.51 -0.15
C VAL A 36 1.82 -9.73 0.26
N PRO A 37 3.12 -9.52 0.55
CA PRO A 37 4.02 -10.62 0.84
C PRO A 37 3.77 -11.25 2.21
N GLY A 38 4.36 -12.42 2.43
CA GLY A 38 4.36 -13.07 3.73
C GLY A 38 3.25 -14.08 3.91
N ARG A 39 2.99 -14.41 5.18
CA ARG A 39 2.03 -15.44 5.59
C ARG A 39 1.10 -14.97 6.69
N GLY A 40 0.99 -13.66 6.89
CA GLY A 40 0.12 -13.06 7.90
C GLY A 40 -1.33 -12.94 7.44
N LEU A 41 -2.15 -12.37 8.30
CA LEU A 41 -3.60 -12.24 8.09
C LEU A 41 -3.97 -11.38 6.87
N ILE A 42 -3.08 -10.48 6.44
CA ILE A 42 -3.32 -9.63 5.28
C ILE A 42 -2.55 -10.07 4.03
N SER A 43 -1.73 -11.11 4.15
CA SER A 43 -0.92 -11.60 3.02
C SER A 43 -1.80 -12.22 1.95
N GLY A 44 -1.40 -12.09 0.69
CA GLY A 44 -2.11 -12.69 -0.42
C GLY A 44 -2.06 -11.86 -1.69
N ASP A 45 -2.70 -12.39 -2.72
CA ASP A 45 -2.87 -11.74 -4.01
C ASP A 45 -4.32 -11.28 -4.15
N TYR A 46 -4.52 -9.98 -4.26
CA TYR A 46 -5.84 -9.38 -4.39
C TYR A 46 -6.06 -8.99 -5.84
N GLU A 47 -7.14 -9.45 -6.42
CA GLU A 47 -7.48 -9.20 -7.83
C GLU A 47 -8.72 -8.34 -7.95
N GLY A 48 -8.59 -7.23 -8.69
CA GLY A 48 -9.65 -6.26 -8.88
C GLY A 48 -9.72 -5.22 -7.78
N ALA A 49 -10.19 -4.03 -8.15
CA ALA A 49 -10.21 -2.88 -7.24
C ALA A 49 -11.08 -3.14 -6.00
N GLU A 50 -12.17 -3.89 -6.14
CA GLU A 50 -13.05 -4.20 -5.02
C GLU A 50 -12.33 -5.04 -3.96
N GLN A 51 -11.61 -6.08 -4.38
CA GLN A 51 -10.83 -6.91 -3.43
C GLN A 51 -9.72 -6.11 -2.75
N VAL A 52 -9.05 -5.22 -3.49
CA VAL A 52 -8.01 -4.36 -2.92
C VAL A 52 -8.61 -3.42 -1.88
N MET A 53 -9.76 -2.81 -2.16
CA MET A 53 -10.43 -1.92 -1.20
C MET A 53 -10.89 -2.68 0.04
N GLN A 54 -11.36 -3.91 -0.10
CA GLN A 54 -11.71 -4.78 1.03
C GLN A 54 -10.47 -5.12 1.86
N ALA A 55 -9.33 -5.35 1.23
CA ALA A 55 -8.06 -5.60 1.94
C ALA A 55 -7.63 -4.38 2.76
N PHE A 56 -7.81 -3.17 2.24
CA PHE A 56 -7.53 -1.94 2.99
C PHE A 56 -8.47 -1.79 4.19
N ALA A 57 -9.75 -2.10 4.03
CA ALA A 57 -10.71 -2.07 5.13
C ALA A 57 -10.34 -3.09 6.21
N ARG A 58 -9.91 -4.28 5.82
CA ARG A 58 -9.45 -5.31 6.75
C ARG A 58 -8.18 -4.88 7.50
N LEU A 59 -7.24 -4.24 6.81
CA LEU A 59 -6.04 -3.69 7.44
C LEU A 59 -6.42 -2.68 8.53
N ALA A 60 -7.32 -1.76 8.22
CA ALA A 60 -7.80 -0.78 9.19
C ALA A 60 -8.47 -1.46 10.38
N GLU A 61 -9.30 -2.47 10.15
CA GLU A 61 -9.98 -3.23 11.20
C GLU A 61 -8.96 -3.97 12.09
N LEU A 62 -8.01 -4.68 11.51
CA LEU A 62 -7.00 -5.45 12.24
C LEU A 62 -6.10 -4.56 13.09
N THR A 63 -5.85 -3.35 12.68
CA THR A 63 -4.98 -2.40 13.39
C THR A 63 -5.74 -1.37 14.22
N GLY A 64 -7.07 -1.48 14.27
CA GLY A 64 -7.88 -0.51 15.01
C GLY A 64 -7.72 0.93 14.54
N GLY A 65 -7.43 1.11 13.24
CA GLY A 65 -7.22 2.42 12.65
C GLY A 65 -5.86 3.04 12.94
N THR A 66 -4.91 2.27 13.50
CA THR A 66 -3.58 2.81 13.88
C THR A 66 -2.56 2.76 12.76
N TYR A 67 -2.87 2.09 11.64
CA TYR A 67 -1.92 1.97 10.53
C TYR A 67 -1.63 3.33 9.92
N SER A 68 -0.37 3.67 9.80
CA SER A 68 0.07 4.90 9.14
C SER A 68 1.29 4.62 8.27
N ALA A 69 1.45 5.42 7.23
CA ALA A 69 2.58 5.37 6.31
C ALA A 69 3.26 6.73 6.28
N GLU A 70 4.52 6.78 6.69
CA GLU A 70 5.35 7.97 6.60
C GLU A 70 6.19 7.86 5.34
N LEU A 71 5.81 8.66 4.34
CA LEU A 71 6.46 8.61 3.03
C LEU A 71 7.85 9.24 3.08
N HIS A 72 8.86 8.54 2.55
CA HIS A 72 10.21 9.04 2.42
C HIS A 72 10.49 9.55 1.01
N ASP A 73 10.13 8.79 -0.01
CA ASP A 73 10.39 9.16 -1.39
C ASP A 73 9.54 8.35 -2.35
N VAL A 74 9.36 8.89 -3.56
CA VAL A 74 8.75 8.21 -4.70
C VAL A 74 9.64 8.44 -5.92
N LEU A 75 9.95 7.34 -6.62
CA LEU A 75 10.64 7.39 -7.91
C LEU A 75 9.69 6.86 -8.98
N ALA A 76 9.64 7.50 -10.13
CA ALA A 76 8.72 7.09 -11.17
C ALA A 76 9.25 7.36 -12.57
N ASN A 77 8.76 6.56 -13.52
CA ASN A 77 8.89 6.78 -14.94
C ASN A 77 7.53 6.55 -15.61
N ASP A 78 7.49 6.39 -16.92
CA ASP A 78 6.23 6.31 -17.69
C ASP A 78 5.38 5.08 -17.32
N GLU A 79 5.99 4.00 -16.84
CA GLU A 79 5.30 2.73 -16.62
C GLU A 79 5.41 2.20 -15.20
N HIS A 80 6.37 2.69 -14.40
CA HIS A 80 6.68 2.16 -13.08
C HIS A 80 6.81 3.26 -12.05
N ALA A 81 6.57 2.90 -10.81
CA ALA A 81 6.92 3.74 -9.66
C ALA A 81 7.39 2.86 -8.50
N VAL A 82 8.14 3.48 -7.60
CA VAL A 82 8.58 2.88 -6.34
C VAL A 82 8.30 3.88 -5.24
N ALA A 83 7.62 3.45 -4.17
CA ALA A 83 7.42 4.26 -2.97
C ALA A 83 8.21 3.65 -1.81
N LEU A 84 8.91 4.50 -1.10
CA LEU A 84 9.68 4.16 0.10
C LEU A 84 9.02 4.82 1.29
N TYR A 85 8.56 4.03 2.27
CA TYR A 85 7.91 4.60 3.45
C TYR A 85 8.13 3.73 4.69
N THR A 86 7.84 4.32 5.86
CA THR A 86 7.81 3.61 7.12
C THR A 86 6.37 3.39 7.52
N ALA A 87 5.98 2.12 7.65
CA ALA A 87 4.67 1.73 8.15
C ALA A 87 4.72 1.57 9.66
N ARG A 88 3.71 2.10 10.35
CA ARG A 88 3.53 1.95 11.80
C ARG A 88 2.11 1.53 12.09
N ALA A 89 1.96 0.62 13.05
CA ALA A 89 0.65 0.14 13.48
C ALA A 89 0.72 -0.52 14.84
N GLU A 90 -0.45 -0.69 15.47
CA GLU A 90 -0.61 -1.42 16.71
C GLU A 90 -1.71 -2.46 16.54
N ARG A 91 -1.52 -3.63 17.15
CA ARG A 91 -2.51 -4.71 17.11
C ARG A 91 -2.26 -5.69 18.25
N ALA A 92 -3.29 -5.97 19.06
CA ALA A 92 -3.28 -7.01 20.10
C ALA A 92 -2.04 -6.89 21.03
N GLY A 93 -1.69 -5.69 21.44
CA GLY A 93 -0.53 -5.43 22.30
C GLY A 93 0.81 -5.44 21.57
N LYS A 94 0.81 -5.65 20.26
CA LYS A 94 2.03 -5.64 19.44
C LYS A 94 2.17 -4.29 18.74
N GLN A 95 3.39 -3.91 18.42
CA GLN A 95 3.70 -2.71 17.64
C GLN A 95 4.50 -3.09 16.41
N LEU A 96 4.21 -2.42 15.29
CA LEU A 96 4.93 -2.58 14.04
C LEU A 96 5.59 -1.25 13.66
N THR A 97 6.86 -1.32 13.29
CA THR A 97 7.56 -0.27 12.56
C THR A 97 8.34 -0.97 11.45
N ASP A 98 7.93 -0.76 10.22
CA ASP A 98 8.50 -1.48 9.08
C ASP A 98 8.88 -0.52 7.96
N ASN A 99 10.10 -0.64 7.47
CA ASN A 99 10.52 0.07 6.27
C ASN A 99 10.04 -0.73 5.06
N THR A 100 9.07 -0.15 4.36
CA THR A 100 8.32 -0.82 3.32
C THR A 100 8.62 -0.20 1.97
N VAL A 101 8.63 -1.05 0.96
CA VAL A 101 8.76 -0.64 -0.44
C VAL A 101 7.54 -1.14 -1.19
N LEU A 102 6.87 -0.26 -1.94
CA LEU A 102 5.85 -0.65 -2.90
C LEU A 102 6.39 -0.40 -4.30
N THR A 103 6.26 -1.40 -5.15
CA THR A 103 6.57 -1.28 -6.57
C THR A 103 5.29 -1.31 -7.37
N TYR A 104 5.15 -0.39 -8.32
CA TYR A 104 3.91 -0.18 -9.06
C TYR A 104 4.13 -0.33 -10.55
N HIS A 105 3.15 -0.96 -11.24
CA HIS A 105 2.94 -0.77 -12.67
C HIS A 105 1.81 0.23 -12.87
N ILE A 106 2.02 1.14 -13.83
CA ILE A 106 1.05 2.19 -14.15
C ILE A 106 0.70 2.09 -15.62
N ARG A 107 -0.61 2.08 -15.89
CA ARG A 107 -1.17 1.95 -17.23
C ARG A 107 -2.28 2.98 -17.40
N ASP A 108 -2.16 3.82 -18.44
CA ASP A 108 -3.16 4.85 -18.76
C ASP A 108 -3.49 5.77 -17.58
N GLY A 109 -2.46 6.16 -16.83
CA GLY A 109 -2.60 7.06 -15.67
C GLY A 109 -3.21 6.42 -14.44
N LYS A 110 -3.33 5.08 -14.38
CA LYS A 110 -3.87 4.34 -13.24
C LYS A 110 -2.92 3.24 -12.81
N VAL A 111 -2.97 2.92 -11.52
CA VAL A 111 -2.18 1.82 -10.95
C VAL A 111 -2.81 0.50 -11.38
N SER A 112 -2.04 -0.33 -12.07
CA SER A 112 -2.52 -1.62 -12.59
C SER A 112 -1.99 -2.82 -11.81
N GLU A 113 -0.83 -2.71 -11.18
CA GLU A 113 -0.29 -3.79 -10.36
C GLU A 113 0.65 -3.24 -9.30
N VAL A 114 0.64 -3.84 -8.11
CA VAL A 114 1.47 -3.43 -6.98
C VAL A 114 2.06 -4.66 -6.30
N TRP A 115 3.36 -4.61 -6.02
CA TRP A 115 4.03 -5.58 -5.14
C TRP A 115 4.54 -4.87 -3.90
N GLY A 116 4.20 -5.41 -2.72
CA GLY A 116 4.76 -4.97 -1.47
C GLY A 116 6.04 -5.73 -1.14
N LEU A 117 7.01 -5.03 -0.55
CA LEU A 117 8.25 -5.59 -0.05
C LEU A 117 8.51 -5.03 1.34
N SER A 118 9.00 -5.87 2.23
CA SER A 118 9.35 -5.47 3.59
C SER A 118 10.83 -5.69 3.83
N THR A 119 11.45 -4.81 4.61
CA THR A 119 12.84 -4.99 5.04
C THR A 119 12.97 -6.04 6.16
N ASP A 120 11.86 -6.36 6.84
CA ASP A 120 11.81 -7.40 7.88
C ASP A 120 10.45 -8.12 7.82
N LEU A 121 10.32 -9.04 6.87
CA LEU A 121 9.07 -9.77 6.65
C LEU A 121 8.70 -10.66 7.83
N TYR A 122 9.68 -11.17 8.58
CA TYR A 122 9.40 -11.97 9.77
C TYR A 122 8.65 -11.15 10.84
N ALA A 123 9.06 -9.91 11.04
CA ALA A 123 8.40 -9.00 11.98
C ALA A 123 6.98 -8.67 11.53
N VAL A 124 6.77 -8.45 10.23
CA VAL A 124 5.45 -8.18 9.66
C VAL A 124 4.52 -9.39 9.85
N ASP A 125 5.00 -10.59 9.54
CA ASP A 125 4.22 -11.82 9.71
C ASP A 125 3.86 -12.06 11.18
N GLU A 126 4.79 -11.82 12.10
CA GLU A 126 4.51 -11.94 13.54
C GLU A 126 3.44 -10.94 13.98
N PHE A 127 3.52 -9.71 13.50
CA PHE A 127 2.57 -8.66 13.84
C PHE A 127 1.14 -9.04 13.39
N PHE A 128 1.01 -9.59 12.19
CA PHE A 128 -0.27 -10.00 11.61
C PHE A 128 -0.58 -11.50 11.80
N SER A 129 0.03 -12.10 12.79
CA SER A 129 -0.26 -13.50 13.13
C SER A 129 -1.58 -13.66 13.90
#